data_ce70f55e98f0d35b1aa2c017f24bb15a
#
_entry.id   ce70f55e98f0d35b1aa2c017f24bb15a
#
_cell.length_a   1.000
_cell.length_b   1.000
_cell.length_c   1.000
_cell.angle_alpha   90.00
_cell.angle_beta   90.00
_cell.angle_gamma   90.00
#
_symmetry.space_group_name_H-M   'P 1'
#
loop_
_entity.id
_entity.type
_entity.pdbx_description
1 polymer ?
#
loop_
_entity_poly.entity_id
_entity_poly.type
_entity_poly.pdbx_seq_one_letter_code
_entity_poly.pdbx_strand_id
1 'polypeptide(L)'
;MAPLNTIESPRSPVKRILVLSYSQTGQLAQIVQSIVAPLQQSSDCAVHIETLQPVAPYPFPWRFFSFLDAFPESAHLVAPPLHPLSLTGDEDFDLVIVPYQVWFLAPSLPITAFLQHPTARKLLAGKPVVTVIACRNMWMLAQDKMKGLLTACGARLLDNVALVDPSPTMTTLFTTPLWLLSGKRDFLPGLPAAGVDAASIQAASRFGCALRDALHHDQERGSAPLLTGLKAADSDPSLLFSEKAATRSFYLWGKLLRAVGGPGQLRRRPFLFLYVVFLITLILTIVPLSLLVQTLLRPLLQRKFAALKQKFDAPSGSGIERMSVYEQ
;
A
#
# COMPACT_ATOMS: atom_id res chain seq x y z
N MET A 1 56.17 20.81 18.55
CA MET A 1 55.12 20.30 17.65
C MET A 1 53.99 19.78 18.55
N ALA A 2 52.93 20.56 18.66
CA ALA A 2 51.72 20.15 19.41
C ALA A 2 50.85 19.28 18.50
N PRO A 3 50.19 18.22 19.02
CA PRO A 3 49.31 17.42 18.23
C PRO A 3 48.06 18.20 17.85
N LEU A 4 47.69 18.21 16.57
CA LEU A 4 46.46 18.71 16.06
C LEU A 4 45.29 17.90 16.69
N ASN A 5 44.54 18.53 17.60
CA ASN A 5 43.27 18.00 18.06
C ASN A 5 42.32 18.00 16.85
N THR A 6 42.07 16.82 16.29
CA THR A 6 40.98 16.57 15.36
C THR A 6 39.69 16.76 16.15
N ILE A 7 39.02 17.90 15.95
CA ILE A 7 37.65 18.12 16.44
C ILE A 7 36.78 17.15 15.66
N GLU A 8 36.45 16.00 16.26
CA GLU A 8 35.37 15.15 15.76
C GLU A 8 34.09 15.99 15.79
N SER A 9 33.55 16.24 14.62
CA SER A 9 32.21 16.86 14.50
C SER A 9 31.23 16.00 15.31
N PRO A 10 30.32 16.60 16.12
CA PRO A 10 29.34 15.80 16.86
C PRO A 10 28.56 14.95 15.87
N ARG A 11 28.63 13.62 16.04
CA ARG A 11 27.82 12.69 15.23
C ARG A 11 26.36 13.08 15.37
N SER A 12 25.70 13.31 14.26
CA SER A 12 24.24 13.52 14.25
C SER A 12 23.56 12.37 14.99
N PRO A 13 22.54 12.64 15.81
CA PRO A 13 21.85 11.57 16.53
C PRO A 13 21.31 10.53 15.54
N VAL A 14 21.40 9.24 15.92
CA VAL A 14 20.93 8.12 15.09
C VAL A 14 19.43 8.29 14.82
N LYS A 15 19.06 8.30 13.54
CA LYS A 15 17.67 8.42 13.08
C LYS A 15 16.89 7.14 13.36
N ARG A 16 15.78 7.27 14.04
CA ARG A 16 14.90 6.14 14.41
C ARG A 16 13.76 6.00 13.41
N ILE A 17 13.66 4.85 12.79
CA ILE A 17 12.68 4.59 11.73
C ILE A 17 11.75 3.47 12.19
N LEU A 18 10.44 3.72 12.20
CA LEU A 18 9.44 2.69 12.41
C LEU A 18 8.97 2.13 11.06
N VAL A 19 8.95 0.84 10.93
CA VAL A 19 8.38 0.13 9.77
C VAL A 19 7.26 -0.79 10.25
N LEU A 20 6.03 -0.53 9.84
CA LEU A 20 4.93 -1.45 10.07
C LEU A 20 5.05 -2.62 9.11
N SER A 21 4.84 -3.84 9.57
CA SER A 21 4.97 -5.03 8.73
C SER A 21 3.74 -5.91 8.84
N TYR A 22 3.07 -6.10 7.72
CA TYR A 22 2.12 -7.17 7.49
C TYR A 22 2.19 -7.58 6.02
N SER A 23 2.50 -8.84 5.77
CA SER A 23 2.55 -9.37 4.41
C SER A 23 1.87 -10.73 4.36
N GLN A 24 0.84 -10.86 3.54
CA GLN A 24 0.10 -12.10 3.41
C GLN A 24 0.76 -13.08 2.44
N THR A 25 1.17 -12.58 1.26
CA THR A 25 1.76 -13.40 0.20
C THR A 25 3.29 -13.47 0.26
N GLY A 26 3.92 -12.75 1.17
CA GLY A 26 5.37 -12.56 1.24
C GLY A 26 5.90 -11.46 0.30
N GLN A 27 5.17 -11.06 -0.73
CA GLN A 27 5.68 -10.09 -1.71
C GLN A 27 5.89 -8.69 -1.14
N LEU A 28 4.94 -8.17 -0.35
CA LEU A 28 5.14 -6.87 0.29
C LEU A 28 6.33 -6.90 1.27
N ALA A 29 6.56 -8.02 1.95
CA ALA A 29 7.75 -8.17 2.81
C ALA A 29 9.05 -8.06 2.00
N GLN A 30 9.12 -8.64 0.80
CA GLN A 30 10.28 -8.52 -0.08
C GLN A 30 10.50 -7.06 -0.54
N ILE A 31 9.42 -6.35 -0.90
CA ILE A 31 9.48 -4.93 -1.26
C ILE A 31 9.98 -4.10 -0.07
N VAL A 32 9.42 -4.31 1.10
CA VAL A 32 9.84 -3.61 2.33
C VAL A 32 11.31 -3.89 2.64
N GLN A 33 11.75 -5.14 2.53
CA GLN A 33 13.15 -5.52 2.74
C GLN A 33 14.08 -4.79 1.76
N SER A 34 13.69 -4.69 0.48
CA SER A 34 14.46 -3.95 -0.51
C SER A 34 14.60 -2.46 -0.16
N ILE A 35 13.50 -1.82 0.30
CA ILE A 35 13.51 -0.41 0.73
C ILE A 35 14.31 -0.22 2.03
N VAL A 36 14.19 -1.14 2.98
CA VAL A 36 14.76 -0.99 4.32
C VAL A 36 16.25 -1.35 4.36
N ALA A 37 16.72 -2.22 3.47
CA ALA A 37 18.13 -2.68 3.46
C ALA A 37 19.16 -1.54 3.45
N PRO A 38 19.04 -0.48 2.61
CA PRO A 38 19.98 0.65 2.65
C PRO A 38 19.96 1.44 3.95
N LEU A 39 18.79 1.50 4.63
CA LEU A 39 18.65 2.16 5.93
C LEU A 39 19.29 1.34 7.04
N GLN A 40 19.14 0.01 7.04
CA GLN A 40 19.75 -0.90 8.02
C GLN A 40 21.26 -1.00 7.88
N GLN A 41 21.80 -0.78 6.68
CA GLN A 41 23.23 -0.77 6.41
C GLN A 41 23.90 0.55 6.85
N SER A 42 23.15 1.59 7.12
CA SER A 42 23.67 2.87 7.58
C SER A 42 23.85 2.88 9.10
N SER A 43 25.02 3.32 9.56
CA SER A 43 25.29 3.54 11.00
C SER A 43 24.44 4.66 11.62
N ASP A 44 23.89 5.52 10.78
CA ASP A 44 23.14 6.72 11.20
C ASP A 44 21.63 6.45 11.29
N CYS A 45 21.19 5.19 11.02
CA CYS A 45 19.80 4.79 11.05
C CYS A 45 19.57 3.58 11.96
N ALA A 46 18.54 3.63 12.79
CA ALA A 46 18.05 2.50 13.59
C ALA A 46 16.63 2.16 13.14
N VAL A 47 16.44 0.98 12.55
CA VAL A 47 15.15 0.53 12.02
C VAL A 47 14.48 -0.41 13.01
N HIS A 48 13.27 -0.04 13.45
CA HIS A 48 12.38 -0.89 14.23
C HIS A 48 11.26 -1.42 13.33
N ILE A 49 11.08 -2.75 13.28
CA ILE A 49 10.03 -3.39 12.50
C ILE A 49 8.95 -3.90 13.46
N GLU A 50 7.78 -3.29 13.44
CA GLU A 50 6.61 -3.74 14.17
C GLU A 50 5.78 -4.67 13.29
N THR A 51 5.73 -5.95 13.65
CA THR A 51 4.96 -6.96 12.91
C THR A 51 3.54 -7.07 13.44
N LEU A 52 2.58 -6.70 12.62
CA LEU A 52 1.17 -6.73 12.97
C LEU A 52 0.60 -8.14 12.88
N GLN A 53 0.02 -8.64 13.96
CA GLN A 53 -0.54 -9.98 14.04
C GLN A 53 -2.04 -9.91 14.38
N PRO A 54 -2.94 -10.12 13.40
CA PRO A 54 -4.37 -10.28 13.69
C PRO A 54 -4.61 -11.51 14.56
N VAL A 55 -5.48 -11.39 15.58
CA VAL A 55 -5.87 -12.52 16.45
C VAL A 55 -6.47 -13.67 15.63
N ALA A 56 -7.26 -13.36 14.60
CA ALA A 56 -7.69 -14.32 13.58
C ALA A 56 -6.84 -14.13 12.34
N PRO A 57 -5.85 -15.00 12.06
CA PRO A 57 -4.94 -14.84 10.93
C PRO A 57 -5.66 -15.01 9.60
N TYR A 58 -5.26 -14.23 8.62
CA TYR A 58 -5.71 -14.38 7.25
C TYR A 58 -4.85 -15.44 6.54
N PRO A 59 -5.46 -16.53 6.02
CA PRO A 59 -4.68 -17.61 5.44
C PRO A 59 -4.07 -17.22 4.09
N PHE A 60 -2.94 -17.84 3.77
CA PHE A 60 -2.42 -17.87 2.41
C PHE A 60 -1.89 -19.28 2.10
N PRO A 61 -2.32 -19.91 1.01
CA PRO A 61 -3.38 -19.48 0.07
C PRO A 61 -4.75 -19.29 0.76
N TRP A 62 -5.54 -18.38 0.22
CA TRP A 62 -6.89 -18.16 0.72
C TRP A 62 -7.83 -19.33 0.39
N ARG A 63 -8.71 -19.66 1.35
CA ARG A 63 -9.91 -20.41 1.03
C ARG A 63 -10.93 -19.47 0.40
N PHE A 64 -11.62 -19.90 -0.65
CA PHE A 64 -12.55 -19.09 -1.44
C PHE A 64 -13.51 -18.25 -0.58
N PHE A 65 -14.25 -18.89 0.33
CA PHE A 65 -15.18 -18.17 1.20
C PHE A 65 -14.49 -17.26 2.23
N SER A 66 -13.32 -17.64 2.72
CA SER A 66 -12.57 -16.78 3.66
C SER A 66 -12.06 -15.51 2.96
N PHE A 67 -11.64 -15.63 1.70
CA PHE A 67 -11.26 -14.48 0.88
C PHE A 67 -12.43 -13.52 0.69
N LEU A 68 -13.59 -14.06 0.27
CA LEU A 68 -14.78 -13.26 0.05
C LEU A 68 -15.34 -12.67 1.35
N ASP A 69 -15.23 -13.37 2.47
CA ASP A 69 -15.79 -12.93 3.75
C ASP A 69 -14.96 -11.79 4.40
N ALA A 70 -13.76 -11.51 3.85
CA ALA A 70 -12.95 -10.37 4.29
C ALA A 70 -13.40 -9.03 3.66
N PHE A 71 -14.14 -9.03 2.52
CA PHE A 71 -14.43 -7.79 1.82
C PHE A 71 -15.40 -6.85 2.56
N PRO A 72 -16.43 -7.33 3.29
CA PRO A 72 -17.36 -6.43 3.97
C PRO A 72 -16.67 -5.56 5.02
N GLU A 73 -15.80 -6.16 5.80
CA GLU A 73 -15.01 -5.47 6.83
C GLU A 73 -13.97 -4.55 6.20
N SER A 74 -13.30 -5.00 5.12
CA SER A 74 -12.33 -4.19 4.39
C SER A 74 -12.97 -2.94 3.76
N ALA A 75 -14.10 -3.10 3.06
CA ALA A 75 -14.80 -1.99 2.43
C ALA A 75 -15.27 -0.93 3.45
N HIS A 76 -15.62 -1.37 4.66
CA HIS A 76 -16.10 -0.52 5.76
C HIS A 76 -15.00 -0.12 6.76
N LEU A 77 -13.73 -0.50 6.54
CA LEU A 77 -12.60 -0.24 7.41
C LEU A 77 -12.86 -0.72 8.85
N VAL A 78 -13.45 -1.89 9.02
CA VAL A 78 -13.72 -2.48 10.33
C VAL A 78 -12.51 -3.25 10.80
N ALA A 79 -11.79 -2.68 11.76
CA ALA A 79 -10.55 -3.24 12.27
C ALA A 79 -10.76 -4.60 12.96
N PRO A 80 -10.00 -5.64 12.60
CA PRO A 80 -9.91 -6.84 13.40
C PRO A 80 -9.10 -6.59 14.68
N PRO A 81 -9.29 -7.38 15.75
CA PRO A 81 -8.41 -7.33 16.89
C PRO A 81 -7.00 -7.78 16.51
N LEU A 82 -5.99 -7.09 17.04
CA LEU A 82 -4.57 -7.44 16.92
C LEU A 82 -4.09 -8.08 18.22
N HIS A 83 -3.08 -8.95 18.13
CA HIS A 83 -2.27 -9.31 19.29
C HIS A 83 -1.56 -8.05 19.83
N PRO A 84 -1.13 -8.05 21.11
CA PRO A 84 -0.43 -6.92 21.69
C PRO A 84 0.75 -6.46 20.81
N LEU A 85 0.86 -5.15 20.62
CA LEU A 85 1.99 -4.55 19.92
C LEU A 85 3.24 -4.61 20.81
N SER A 86 4.42 -4.63 20.19
CA SER A 86 5.68 -4.48 20.93
C SER A 86 5.90 -3.04 21.37
N LEU A 87 5.21 -2.09 20.75
CA LEU A 87 5.28 -0.66 21.00
C LEU A 87 4.22 -0.19 22.02
N THR A 88 4.62 0.67 22.94
CA THR A 88 3.74 1.26 23.98
C THR A 88 3.07 2.54 23.51
N GLY A 89 3.69 3.24 22.54
CA GLY A 89 3.29 4.55 22.06
C GLY A 89 4.08 5.71 22.67
N ASP A 90 5.07 5.42 23.50
CA ASP A 90 5.96 6.42 24.11
C ASP A 90 7.30 6.50 23.35
N GLU A 91 7.49 5.62 22.35
CA GLU A 91 8.68 5.63 21.50
C GLU A 91 8.62 6.82 20.52
N ASP A 92 9.76 7.43 20.30
CA ASP A 92 9.92 8.52 19.35
C ASP A 92 10.62 8.05 18.07
N PHE A 93 10.05 8.38 16.91
CA PHE A 93 10.59 8.02 15.60
C PHE A 93 10.71 9.26 14.71
N ASP A 94 11.78 9.34 13.92
CA ASP A 94 12.02 10.41 12.95
C ASP A 94 11.23 10.20 11.67
N LEU A 95 10.98 8.93 11.28
CA LEU A 95 10.24 8.56 10.08
C LEU A 95 9.43 7.29 10.33
N VAL A 96 8.23 7.22 9.77
CA VAL A 96 7.41 5.99 9.78
C VAL A 96 7.12 5.52 8.37
N ILE A 97 7.43 4.26 8.08
CA ILE A 97 7.09 3.60 6.81
C ILE A 97 5.88 2.71 7.05
N VAL A 98 4.81 2.94 6.27
CA VAL A 98 3.52 2.23 6.37
C VAL A 98 3.27 1.46 5.07
N PRO A 99 3.79 0.23 4.96
CA PRO A 99 3.51 -0.63 3.82
C PRO A 99 2.13 -1.29 3.96
N TYR A 100 1.40 -1.40 2.85
CA TYR A 100 0.12 -2.09 2.83
C TYR A 100 -0.25 -2.68 1.47
N GLN A 101 -1.07 -3.73 1.49
CA GLN A 101 -1.75 -4.24 0.32
C GLN A 101 -3.12 -3.58 0.17
N VAL A 102 -3.60 -3.49 -1.07
CA VAL A 102 -4.96 -3.07 -1.35
C VAL A 102 -5.89 -4.28 -1.32
N TRP A 103 -6.79 -4.32 -0.34
CA TRP A 103 -7.83 -5.33 -0.21
C TRP A 103 -9.19 -4.70 -0.49
N PHE A 104 -9.86 -5.16 -1.55
CA PHE A 104 -11.20 -4.67 -1.94
C PHE A 104 -11.28 -3.13 -1.98
N LEU A 105 -10.28 -2.51 -2.63
CA LEU A 105 -10.13 -1.06 -2.79
C LEU A 105 -10.09 -0.28 -1.45
N ALA A 106 -9.48 -0.91 -0.46
CA ALA A 106 -9.16 -0.31 0.84
C ALA A 106 -7.77 -0.77 1.32
N PRO A 107 -7.15 -0.09 2.28
CA PRO A 107 -5.98 -0.61 2.95
C PRO A 107 -6.27 -1.96 3.61
N SER A 108 -5.30 -2.86 3.61
CA SER A 108 -5.45 -4.18 4.24
C SER A 108 -5.87 -4.05 5.71
N LEU A 109 -6.71 -4.97 6.15
CA LEU A 109 -7.33 -4.92 7.48
C LEU A 109 -6.33 -4.85 8.64
N PRO A 110 -5.17 -5.57 8.63
CA PRO A 110 -4.20 -5.44 9.73
C PRO A 110 -3.60 -4.04 9.86
N ILE A 111 -3.32 -3.37 8.74
CA ILE A 111 -2.84 -1.97 8.76
C ILE A 111 -3.96 -1.02 9.19
N THR A 112 -5.20 -1.26 8.74
CA THR A 112 -6.38 -0.51 9.22
C THR A 112 -6.54 -0.64 10.74
N ALA A 113 -6.33 -1.86 11.28
CA ALA A 113 -6.43 -2.13 12.71
C ALA A 113 -5.36 -1.36 13.50
N PHE A 114 -4.11 -1.35 13.03
CA PHE A 114 -3.06 -0.55 13.68
C PHE A 114 -3.41 0.94 13.67
N LEU A 115 -3.81 1.50 12.52
CA LEU A 115 -4.10 2.94 12.40
C LEU A 115 -5.34 3.38 13.21
N GLN A 116 -6.22 2.45 13.57
CA GLN A 116 -7.34 2.71 14.49
C GLN A 116 -7.00 2.44 15.96
N HIS A 117 -5.83 1.84 16.24
CA HIS A 117 -5.39 1.55 17.60
C HIS A 117 -4.96 2.83 18.33
N PRO A 118 -5.23 2.98 19.64
CA PRO A 118 -4.82 4.16 20.41
C PRO A 118 -3.31 4.46 20.36
N THR A 119 -2.48 3.42 20.35
CA THR A 119 -1.01 3.53 20.23
C THR A 119 -0.59 4.21 18.93
N ALA A 120 -1.31 3.99 17.81
CA ALA A 120 -0.98 4.62 16.54
C ALA A 120 -1.08 6.16 16.60
N ARG A 121 -2.08 6.69 17.30
CA ARG A 121 -2.21 8.15 17.47
C ARG A 121 -1.03 8.76 18.22
N LYS A 122 -0.52 8.06 19.22
CA LYS A 122 0.66 8.51 19.99
C LYS A 122 1.92 8.47 19.11
N LEU A 123 2.15 7.35 18.42
CA LEU A 123 3.33 7.13 17.60
C LEU A 123 3.38 8.00 16.34
N LEU A 124 2.23 8.35 15.77
CA LEU A 124 2.15 9.00 14.45
C LEU A 124 1.86 10.50 14.52
N ALA A 125 1.45 11.04 15.68
CA ALA A 125 1.11 12.45 15.82
C ALA A 125 2.28 13.36 15.42
N GLY A 126 2.09 14.17 14.36
CA GLY A 126 3.11 15.07 13.79
C GLY A 126 4.24 14.38 13.03
N LYS A 127 4.30 13.04 13.02
CA LYS A 127 5.41 12.30 12.38
C LYS A 127 5.30 12.25 10.87
N PRO A 128 6.44 12.33 10.15
CA PRO A 128 6.49 12.11 8.71
C PRO A 128 6.24 10.62 8.40
N VAL A 129 5.36 10.39 7.44
CA VAL A 129 4.96 9.04 7.02
C VAL A 129 5.23 8.85 5.54
N VAL A 130 5.82 7.72 5.19
CA VAL A 130 5.94 7.21 3.83
C VAL A 130 5.04 6.00 3.70
N THR A 131 4.05 6.03 2.80
CA THR A 131 3.24 4.85 2.48
C THR A 131 3.88 4.05 1.35
N VAL A 132 3.82 2.71 1.46
CA VAL A 132 4.30 1.79 0.42
C VAL A 132 3.19 0.84 0.03
N ILE A 133 2.74 0.93 -1.22
CA ILE A 133 1.63 0.14 -1.75
C ILE A 133 2.19 -0.99 -2.62
N ALA A 134 1.72 -2.22 -2.38
CA ALA A 134 1.87 -3.32 -3.31
C ALA A 134 0.47 -3.83 -3.70
N CYS A 135 0.15 -3.76 -4.98
CA CYS A 135 -1.19 -4.12 -5.45
C CYS A 135 -1.20 -4.55 -6.92
N ARG A 136 -2.38 -4.98 -7.36
CA ARG A 136 -2.62 -5.29 -8.76
C ARG A 136 -2.53 -4.05 -9.66
N ASN A 137 -3.40 -3.03 -9.42
CA ASN A 137 -3.40 -1.76 -10.13
C ASN A 137 -4.30 -0.68 -9.49
N MET A 138 -5.50 -1.00 -9.06
CA MET A 138 -6.51 -0.04 -8.57
C MET A 138 -6.23 0.34 -7.11
N TRP A 139 -5.43 1.36 -6.88
CA TRP A 139 -4.99 1.78 -5.54
C TRP A 139 -5.38 3.21 -5.15
N MET A 140 -5.88 4.01 -6.10
CA MET A 140 -6.12 5.45 -5.89
C MET A 140 -7.12 5.72 -4.75
N LEU A 141 -8.26 5.02 -4.72
CA LEU A 141 -9.24 5.19 -3.66
C LEU A 141 -8.83 4.51 -2.34
N ALA A 142 -8.01 3.46 -2.40
CA ALA A 142 -7.42 2.88 -1.21
C ALA A 142 -6.44 3.87 -0.55
N GLN A 143 -5.64 4.60 -1.33
CA GLN A 143 -4.75 5.64 -0.83
C GLN A 143 -5.53 6.85 -0.27
N ASP A 144 -6.65 7.23 -0.86
CA ASP A 144 -7.51 8.29 -0.27
C ASP A 144 -8.05 7.87 1.11
N LYS A 145 -8.45 6.59 1.28
CA LYS A 145 -8.84 6.05 2.59
C LYS A 145 -7.66 6.03 3.57
N MET A 146 -6.46 5.63 3.09
CA MET A 146 -5.23 5.65 3.89
C MET A 146 -4.90 7.06 4.37
N LYS A 147 -4.98 8.07 3.49
CA LYS A 147 -4.81 9.49 3.86
C LYS A 147 -5.76 9.90 4.98
N GLY A 148 -7.02 9.46 4.92
CA GLY A 148 -8.01 9.71 5.98
C GLY A 148 -7.61 9.07 7.32
N LEU A 149 -7.13 7.83 7.32
CA LEU A 149 -6.65 7.13 8.52
C LEU A 149 -5.41 7.81 9.11
N LEU A 150 -4.45 8.19 8.28
CA LEU A 150 -3.25 8.91 8.71
C LEU A 150 -3.58 10.29 9.30
N THR A 151 -4.50 11.02 8.66
CA THR A 151 -4.98 12.32 9.18
C THR A 151 -5.66 12.15 10.55
N ALA A 152 -6.44 11.08 10.75
CA ALA A 152 -7.05 10.79 12.05
C ALA A 152 -6.03 10.46 13.14
N CYS A 153 -4.85 9.99 12.77
CA CYS A 153 -3.71 9.80 13.68
C CYS A 153 -2.87 11.09 13.89
N GLY A 154 -3.19 12.18 13.17
CA GLY A 154 -2.36 13.40 13.18
C GLY A 154 -1.02 13.22 12.43
N ALA A 155 -0.87 12.21 11.61
CA ALA A 155 0.33 11.92 10.85
C ALA A 155 0.48 12.89 9.66
N ARG A 156 1.72 13.14 9.26
CA ARG A 156 2.05 13.95 8.10
C ARG A 156 2.51 13.04 6.95
N LEU A 157 1.63 12.79 5.98
CA LEU A 157 2.01 12.01 4.79
C LEU A 157 3.04 12.80 3.97
N LEU A 158 4.26 12.30 3.92
CA LEU A 158 5.38 12.94 3.24
C LEU A 158 5.57 12.36 1.84
N ASP A 159 5.47 11.03 1.71
CA ASP A 159 5.68 10.33 0.45
C ASP A 159 4.70 9.15 0.27
N ASN A 160 4.52 8.76 -0.99
CA ASN A 160 3.77 7.56 -1.39
C ASN A 160 4.54 6.78 -2.46
N VAL A 161 4.82 5.52 -2.19
CA VAL A 161 5.36 4.57 -3.17
C VAL A 161 4.26 3.60 -3.58
N ALA A 162 4.02 3.43 -4.87
CA ALA A 162 3.04 2.49 -5.40
C ALA A 162 3.70 1.55 -6.42
N LEU A 163 3.90 0.30 -6.03
CA LEU A 163 4.37 -0.78 -6.89
C LEU A 163 3.18 -1.64 -7.33
N VAL A 164 2.97 -1.69 -8.63
CA VAL A 164 1.82 -2.38 -9.23
C VAL A 164 2.29 -3.56 -10.08
N ASP A 165 1.39 -4.54 -10.27
CA ASP A 165 1.59 -5.62 -11.23
C ASP A 165 1.68 -5.00 -12.64
N PRO A 166 2.79 -5.20 -13.38
CA PRO A 166 3.00 -4.59 -14.69
C PRO A 166 2.15 -5.23 -15.80
N SER A 167 1.47 -6.34 -15.51
CA SER A 167 0.67 -7.07 -16.48
C SER A 167 -0.61 -6.31 -16.86
N PRO A 168 -1.15 -6.53 -18.08
CA PRO A 168 -2.38 -5.89 -18.50
C PRO A 168 -3.54 -6.13 -17.52
N THR A 169 -4.37 -5.11 -17.31
CA THR A 169 -5.49 -5.14 -16.35
C THR A 169 -6.40 -6.36 -16.53
N MET A 170 -6.70 -6.74 -17.78
CA MET A 170 -7.55 -7.93 -18.05
C MET A 170 -6.86 -9.23 -17.63
N THR A 171 -5.56 -9.36 -17.85
CA THR A 171 -4.78 -10.53 -17.41
C THR A 171 -4.77 -10.64 -15.88
N THR A 172 -4.53 -9.54 -15.18
CA THR A 172 -4.46 -9.52 -13.71
C THR A 172 -5.82 -9.78 -13.04
N LEU A 173 -6.95 -9.62 -13.74
CA LEU A 173 -8.27 -10.03 -13.25
C LEU A 173 -8.36 -11.54 -12.99
N PHE A 174 -7.58 -12.35 -13.73
CA PHE A 174 -7.53 -13.80 -13.58
C PHE A 174 -6.33 -14.25 -12.77
N THR A 175 -5.12 -13.75 -13.10
CA THR A 175 -3.88 -14.23 -12.47
C THR A 175 -3.83 -13.91 -10.98
N THR A 176 -4.26 -12.73 -10.55
CA THR A 176 -4.22 -12.33 -9.13
C THR A 176 -5.16 -13.18 -8.26
N PRO A 177 -6.47 -13.38 -8.56
CA PRO A 177 -7.31 -14.26 -7.77
C PRO A 177 -6.81 -15.72 -7.75
N LEU A 178 -6.32 -16.23 -8.88
CA LEU A 178 -5.76 -17.58 -8.95
C LEU A 178 -4.51 -17.71 -8.05
N TRP A 179 -3.62 -16.72 -8.06
CA TRP A 179 -2.50 -16.69 -7.13
C TRP A 179 -2.96 -16.70 -5.67
N LEU A 180 -3.90 -15.83 -5.32
CA LEU A 180 -4.41 -15.74 -3.95
C LEU A 180 -5.04 -17.04 -3.47
N LEU A 181 -5.73 -17.77 -4.36
CA LEU A 181 -6.42 -19.03 -4.02
C LEU A 181 -5.53 -20.26 -4.12
N SER A 182 -4.55 -20.28 -5.04
CA SER A 182 -3.67 -21.44 -5.28
C SER A 182 -2.31 -21.35 -4.55
N GLY A 183 -1.88 -20.12 -4.19
CA GLY A 183 -0.54 -19.87 -3.69
C GLY A 183 0.55 -19.77 -4.78
N LYS A 184 0.21 -20.02 -6.05
CA LYS A 184 1.16 -20.05 -7.17
C LYS A 184 1.00 -18.82 -8.05
N ARG A 185 2.10 -18.05 -8.24
CA ARG A 185 2.11 -16.84 -9.06
C ARG A 185 1.97 -17.13 -10.56
N ASP A 186 2.49 -18.25 -11.00
CA ASP A 186 2.57 -18.76 -12.38
C ASP A 186 1.55 -19.88 -12.65
N PHE A 187 0.39 -19.81 -12.01
CA PHE A 187 -0.63 -20.87 -12.05
C PHE A 187 -1.14 -21.18 -13.47
N LEU A 188 -1.22 -20.18 -14.35
CA LEU A 188 -1.66 -20.33 -15.72
C LEU A 188 -0.48 -20.31 -16.70
N PRO A 189 -0.13 -21.44 -17.33
CA PRO A 189 0.92 -21.47 -18.35
C PRO A 189 0.63 -20.49 -19.50
N GLY A 190 1.66 -19.77 -19.93
CA GLY A 190 1.55 -18.79 -21.03
C GLY A 190 1.04 -17.42 -20.64
N LEU A 191 0.64 -17.20 -19.36
CA LEU A 191 0.35 -15.87 -18.82
C LEU A 191 1.49 -15.40 -17.90
N PRO A 192 1.67 -14.09 -17.78
CA PRO A 192 2.68 -13.54 -16.86
C PRO A 192 2.36 -13.92 -15.41
N ALA A 193 3.40 -14.07 -14.59
CA ALA A 193 3.28 -14.35 -13.17
C ALA A 193 2.59 -13.18 -12.46
N ALA A 194 1.65 -13.49 -11.55
CA ALA A 194 0.89 -12.49 -10.82
C ALA A 194 1.77 -11.65 -9.86
N GLY A 195 1.38 -10.39 -9.67
CA GLY A 195 1.97 -9.46 -8.70
C GLY A 195 3.17 -8.68 -9.25
N VAL A 196 3.81 -7.90 -8.38
CA VAL A 196 4.97 -7.07 -8.73
C VAL A 196 6.12 -7.95 -9.21
N ASP A 197 6.77 -7.56 -10.29
CA ASP A 197 7.90 -8.31 -10.85
C ASP A 197 9.18 -8.17 -10.00
N ALA A 198 10.11 -9.12 -10.16
CA ALA A 198 11.33 -9.18 -9.37
C ALA A 198 12.24 -7.96 -9.58
N ALA A 199 12.30 -7.44 -10.81
CA ALA A 199 13.12 -6.27 -11.12
C ALA A 199 12.58 -5.02 -10.41
N SER A 200 11.26 -4.82 -10.41
CA SER A 200 10.62 -3.71 -9.67
C SER A 200 10.82 -3.84 -8.16
N ILE A 201 10.79 -5.07 -7.62
CA ILE A 201 11.06 -5.31 -6.19
C ILE A 201 12.51 -4.96 -5.86
N GLN A 202 13.47 -5.41 -6.66
CA GLN A 202 14.89 -5.10 -6.45
C GLN A 202 15.15 -3.60 -6.59
N ALA A 203 14.63 -2.98 -7.63
CA ALA A 203 14.77 -1.55 -7.88
C ALA A 203 14.12 -0.66 -6.80
N ALA A 204 13.27 -1.21 -5.92
CA ALA A 204 12.70 -0.47 -4.80
C ALA A 204 13.74 -0.01 -3.77
N SER A 205 14.95 -0.59 -3.78
CA SER A 205 16.09 -0.14 -2.96
C SER A 205 16.44 1.34 -3.16
N ARG A 206 16.19 1.89 -4.36
CA ARG A 206 16.38 3.33 -4.67
C ARG A 206 15.61 4.24 -3.70
N PHE A 207 14.43 3.82 -3.25
CA PHE A 207 13.66 4.60 -2.28
C PHE A 207 14.34 4.60 -0.91
N GLY A 208 14.88 3.45 -0.50
CA GLY A 208 15.64 3.35 0.75
C GLY A 208 16.93 4.19 0.72
N CYS A 209 17.66 4.18 -0.38
CA CYS A 209 18.84 5.03 -0.56
C CYS A 209 18.47 6.51 -0.47
N ALA A 210 17.40 6.94 -1.17
CA ALA A 210 16.95 8.32 -1.12
C ALA A 210 16.45 8.75 0.28
N LEU A 211 15.74 7.87 0.98
CA LEU A 211 15.31 8.13 2.37
C LEU A 211 16.51 8.23 3.31
N ARG A 212 17.51 7.36 3.19
CA ARG A 212 18.76 7.43 3.96
C ARG A 212 19.44 8.78 3.77
N ASP A 213 19.63 9.19 2.52
CA ASP A 213 20.29 10.45 2.20
C ASP A 213 19.48 11.66 2.71
N ALA A 214 18.17 11.62 2.61
CA ALA A 214 17.28 12.65 3.13
C ALA A 214 17.33 12.75 4.67
N LEU A 215 17.34 11.62 5.37
CA LEU A 215 17.45 11.54 6.82
C LEU A 215 18.80 12.08 7.32
N HIS A 216 19.88 11.80 6.59
CA HIS A 216 21.21 12.34 6.91
C HIS A 216 21.25 13.88 6.88
N HIS A 217 20.39 14.51 6.09
CA HIS A 217 20.27 15.97 5.95
C HIS A 217 19.04 16.56 6.66
N ASP A 218 18.39 15.85 7.59
CA ASP A 218 17.19 16.28 8.32
C ASP A 218 16.00 16.72 7.43
N GLN A 219 15.95 16.27 6.18
CA GLN A 219 14.92 16.70 5.21
C GLN A 219 13.51 16.16 5.57
N GLU A 220 13.41 15.09 6.35
CA GLU A 220 12.15 14.53 6.84
C GLU A 220 11.38 15.50 7.75
N ARG A 221 12.07 16.47 8.36
CA ARG A 221 11.45 17.54 9.17
C ARG A 221 10.70 18.56 8.32
N GLY A 222 11.07 18.68 7.06
CA GLY A 222 10.41 19.56 6.09
C GLY A 222 9.06 19.01 5.63
N SER A 223 8.39 19.76 4.74
CA SER A 223 7.11 19.37 4.12
C SER A 223 7.27 18.89 2.66
N ALA A 224 8.45 19.01 2.09
CA ALA A 224 8.71 18.58 0.73
C ALA A 224 8.84 17.05 0.64
N PRO A 225 8.26 16.42 -0.37
CA PRO A 225 8.43 14.99 -0.60
C PRO A 225 9.89 14.61 -0.86
N LEU A 226 10.37 13.53 -0.25
CA LEU A 226 11.75 13.06 -0.34
C LEU A 226 12.01 12.21 -1.58
N LEU A 227 10.95 11.57 -2.13
CA LEU A 227 11.03 10.58 -3.21
C LEU A 227 10.64 11.15 -4.59
N THR A 228 10.49 12.48 -4.72
CA THR A 228 10.22 13.13 -6.01
C THR A 228 11.32 12.79 -7.02
N GLY A 229 10.93 12.52 -8.27
CA GLY A 229 11.87 12.17 -9.36
C GLY A 229 12.36 10.72 -9.36
N LEU A 230 11.77 9.84 -8.53
CA LEU A 230 12.13 8.42 -8.43
C LEU A 230 11.03 7.49 -8.96
N LYS A 231 10.05 8.02 -9.70
CA LYS A 231 8.87 7.26 -10.16
C LYS A 231 8.18 6.53 -9.00
N ALA A 232 7.96 7.25 -7.90
CA ALA A 232 7.47 6.66 -6.67
C ALA A 232 5.98 6.28 -6.77
N ALA A 233 5.16 7.12 -7.43
CA ALA A 233 3.75 6.86 -7.64
C ALA A 233 3.38 7.18 -9.10
N ASP A 234 2.84 6.19 -9.80
CA ASP A 234 2.41 6.31 -11.20
C ASP A 234 0.97 5.78 -11.32
N SER A 235 -0.01 6.67 -11.15
CA SER A 235 -1.43 6.31 -11.19
C SER A 235 -1.96 6.26 -12.61
N ASP A 236 -2.94 5.39 -12.84
CA ASP A 236 -3.73 5.36 -14.08
C ASP A 236 -5.15 5.93 -13.83
N PRO A 237 -5.40 7.22 -14.10
CA PRO A 237 -6.70 7.84 -13.90
C PRO A 237 -7.83 7.23 -14.72
N SER A 238 -7.51 6.49 -15.79
CA SER A 238 -8.53 5.80 -16.59
C SER A 238 -9.27 4.73 -15.77
N LEU A 239 -8.63 4.15 -14.75
CA LEU A 239 -9.23 3.17 -13.86
C LEU A 239 -10.14 3.79 -12.79
N LEU A 240 -10.11 5.11 -12.58
CA LEU A 240 -10.81 5.77 -11.47
C LEU A 240 -12.33 5.59 -11.53
N PHE A 241 -12.91 5.57 -12.74
CA PHE A 241 -14.35 5.32 -12.88
C PHE A 241 -14.70 3.91 -12.39
N SER A 242 -13.95 2.91 -12.83
CA SER A 242 -14.11 1.52 -12.40
C SER A 242 -13.85 1.34 -10.90
N GLU A 243 -12.83 2.02 -10.35
CA GLU A 243 -12.59 2.03 -8.89
C GLU A 243 -13.77 2.59 -8.11
N LYS A 244 -14.35 3.73 -8.55
CA LYS A 244 -15.51 4.34 -7.89
C LYS A 244 -16.73 3.41 -7.93
N ALA A 245 -17.02 2.83 -9.10
CA ALA A 245 -18.14 1.90 -9.25
C ALA A 245 -17.95 0.66 -8.35
N ALA A 246 -16.76 0.05 -8.38
CA ALA A 246 -16.45 -1.10 -7.55
C ALA A 246 -16.47 -0.76 -6.05
N THR A 247 -15.90 0.38 -5.63
CA THR A 247 -15.92 0.83 -4.22
C THR A 247 -17.36 1.00 -3.74
N ARG A 248 -18.24 1.60 -4.55
CA ARG A 248 -19.66 1.76 -4.21
C ARG A 248 -20.36 0.40 -4.10
N SER A 249 -20.08 -0.50 -5.02
CA SER A 249 -20.56 -1.89 -4.98
C SER A 249 -20.13 -2.61 -3.72
N PHE A 250 -18.82 -2.60 -3.41
CA PHE A 250 -18.27 -3.19 -2.18
C PHE A 250 -18.92 -2.60 -0.92
N TYR A 251 -19.14 -1.29 -0.90
CA TYR A 251 -19.76 -0.64 0.25
C TYR A 251 -21.21 -1.10 0.46
N LEU A 252 -22.03 -1.11 -0.58
CA LEU A 252 -23.45 -1.49 -0.49
C LEU A 252 -23.61 -2.97 -0.12
N TRP A 253 -22.90 -3.87 -0.81
CA TRP A 253 -22.92 -5.29 -0.53
C TRP A 253 -22.29 -5.61 0.83
N GLY A 254 -21.23 -4.91 1.20
CA GLY A 254 -20.59 -5.02 2.51
C GLY A 254 -21.56 -4.64 3.64
N LYS A 255 -22.35 -3.56 3.47
CA LYS A 255 -23.39 -3.16 4.43
C LYS A 255 -24.45 -4.27 4.59
N LEU A 256 -24.94 -4.85 3.49
CA LEU A 256 -25.88 -5.96 3.51
C LEU A 256 -25.31 -7.18 4.25
N LEU A 257 -24.12 -7.62 3.88
CA LEU A 257 -23.49 -8.81 4.47
C LEU A 257 -23.20 -8.64 5.97
N ARG A 258 -22.81 -7.45 6.39
CA ARG A 258 -22.60 -7.14 7.81
C ARG A 258 -23.91 -7.13 8.60
N ALA A 259 -25.03 -6.72 7.98
CA ALA A 259 -26.35 -6.80 8.58
C ALA A 259 -26.83 -8.27 8.72
N VAL A 260 -26.46 -9.16 7.79
CA VAL A 260 -26.77 -10.58 7.84
C VAL A 260 -25.99 -11.31 8.94
N GLY A 261 -24.73 -10.90 9.19
CA GLY A 261 -23.93 -11.53 10.24
C GLY A 261 -22.50 -11.04 10.35
N GLY A 262 -21.73 -11.58 11.29
CA GLY A 262 -20.29 -11.34 11.46
C GLY A 262 -19.40 -12.21 10.57
N PRO A 263 -18.08 -11.93 10.53
CA PRO A 263 -17.10 -12.73 9.81
C PRO A 263 -17.14 -14.21 10.21
N GLY A 264 -17.00 -15.11 9.24
CA GLY A 264 -17.00 -16.55 9.44
C GLY A 264 -18.39 -17.20 9.60
N GLN A 265 -19.45 -16.44 9.75
CA GLN A 265 -20.79 -16.99 9.96
C GLN A 265 -21.38 -17.59 8.69
N LEU A 266 -21.87 -18.83 8.77
CA LEU A 266 -22.40 -19.60 7.64
C LEU A 266 -23.57 -18.88 6.93
N ARG A 267 -24.37 -18.10 7.65
CA ARG A 267 -25.51 -17.34 7.10
C ARG A 267 -25.10 -16.29 6.07
N ARG A 268 -23.83 -15.85 6.04
CA ARG A 268 -23.30 -14.95 5.00
C ARG A 268 -23.07 -15.68 3.66
N ARG A 269 -22.83 -17.00 3.66
CA ARG A 269 -22.40 -17.74 2.46
C ARG A 269 -23.34 -17.62 1.26
N PRO A 270 -24.66 -17.74 1.39
CA PRO A 270 -25.56 -17.57 0.24
C PRO A 270 -25.46 -16.17 -0.39
N PHE A 271 -25.34 -15.14 0.43
CA PHE A 271 -25.20 -13.75 -0.02
C PHE A 271 -23.82 -13.48 -0.62
N LEU A 272 -22.76 -14.10 -0.08
CA LEU A 272 -21.42 -14.05 -0.68
C LEU A 272 -21.42 -14.70 -2.07
N PHE A 273 -22.07 -15.84 -2.23
CA PHE A 273 -22.21 -16.48 -3.53
C PHE A 273 -22.98 -15.60 -4.52
N LEU A 274 -24.12 -15.04 -4.11
CA LEU A 274 -24.88 -14.09 -4.91
C LEU A 274 -24.04 -12.87 -5.30
N TYR A 275 -23.24 -12.36 -4.37
CA TYR A 275 -22.31 -11.26 -4.64
C TYR A 275 -21.26 -11.64 -5.69
N VAL A 276 -20.71 -12.86 -5.65
CA VAL A 276 -19.74 -13.32 -6.65
C VAL A 276 -20.36 -13.36 -8.04
N VAL A 277 -21.58 -13.91 -8.18
CA VAL A 277 -22.31 -13.93 -9.45
C VAL A 277 -22.52 -12.50 -9.96
N PHE A 278 -22.98 -11.60 -9.08
CA PHE A 278 -23.12 -10.18 -9.40
C PHE A 278 -21.79 -9.55 -9.85
N LEU A 279 -20.70 -9.80 -9.11
CA LEU A 279 -19.37 -9.23 -9.38
C LEU A 279 -18.83 -9.74 -10.74
N ILE A 280 -18.96 -11.04 -11.04
CA ILE A 280 -18.55 -11.61 -12.32
C ILE A 280 -19.36 -10.97 -13.45
N THR A 281 -20.67 -10.85 -13.30
CA THR A 281 -21.54 -10.19 -14.29
C THR A 281 -21.09 -8.74 -14.52
N LEU A 282 -20.81 -8.01 -13.46
CA LEU A 282 -20.33 -6.62 -13.53
C LEU A 282 -18.97 -6.54 -14.25
N ILE A 283 -18.04 -7.43 -13.94
CA ILE A 283 -16.72 -7.49 -14.60
C ILE A 283 -16.89 -7.79 -16.10
N LEU A 284 -17.73 -8.73 -16.47
CA LEU A 284 -17.89 -9.15 -17.87
C LEU A 284 -18.68 -8.14 -18.72
N THR A 285 -19.50 -7.28 -18.09
CA THR A 285 -20.36 -6.31 -18.81
C THR A 285 -19.85 -4.89 -18.68
N ILE A 286 -19.71 -4.38 -17.45
CA ILE A 286 -19.42 -2.98 -17.18
C ILE A 286 -17.96 -2.64 -17.44
N VAL A 287 -17.02 -3.56 -17.13
CA VAL A 287 -15.59 -3.26 -17.32
C VAL A 287 -15.25 -3.09 -18.80
N PRO A 288 -15.59 -4.03 -19.73
CA PRO A 288 -15.33 -3.85 -21.14
C PRO A 288 -16.02 -2.60 -21.72
N LEU A 289 -17.29 -2.38 -21.35
CA LEU A 289 -18.03 -1.20 -21.78
C LEU A 289 -17.38 0.10 -21.31
N SER A 290 -16.94 0.15 -20.07
CA SER A 290 -16.26 1.33 -19.51
C SER A 290 -14.94 1.61 -20.22
N LEU A 291 -14.15 0.57 -20.53
CA LEU A 291 -12.91 0.71 -21.29
C LEU A 291 -13.17 1.21 -22.72
N LEU A 292 -14.19 0.69 -23.39
CA LEU A 292 -14.59 1.16 -24.72
C LEU A 292 -14.98 2.65 -24.70
N VAL A 293 -15.87 3.04 -23.78
CA VAL A 293 -16.31 4.44 -23.62
C VAL A 293 -15.13 5.36 -23.30
N GLN A 294 -14.23 4.93 -22.41
CA GLN A 294 -13.04 5.72 -22.07
C GLN A 294 -12.09 5.89 -23.24
N THR A 295 -11.90 4.83 -24.04
CA THR A 295 -11.07 4.90 -25.25
C THR A 295 -11.64 5.91 -26.25
N LEU A 296 -12.94 5.90 -26.47
CA LEU A 296 -13.63 6.85 -27.37
C LEU A 296 -13.58 8.30 -26.83
N LEU A 297 -13.71 8.48 -25.52
CA LEU A 297 -13.71 9.81 -24.89
C LEU A 297 -12.32 10.32 -24.50
N ARG A 298 -11.28 9.50 -24.66
CA ARG A 298 -9.91 9.83 -24.25
C ARG A 298 -9.43 11.21 -24.73
N PRO A 299 -9.61 11.61 -26.00
CA PRO A 299 -9.15 12.92 -26.47
C PRO A 299 -9.85 14.08 -25.74
N LEU A 300 -11.13 13.92 -25.37
CA LEU A 300 -11.91 14.94 -24.65
C LEU A 300 -11.55 15.02 -23.17
N LEU A 301 -11.07 13.92 -22.59
CA LEU A 301 -10.80 13.78 -21.16
C LEU A 301 -9.32 13.98 -20.79
N GLN A 302 -8.43 14.23 -21.74
CA GLN A 302 -6.98 14.31 -21.51
C GLN A 302 -6.60 15.29 -20.38
N ARG A 303 -7.14 16.51 -20.40
CA ARG A 303 -6.86 17.53 -19.37
C ARG A 303 -7.34 17.08 -17.97
N LYS A 304 -8.51 16.43 -17.92
CA LYS A 304 -9.06 15.89 -16.68
C LYS A 304 -8.20 14.73 -16.15
N PHE A 305 -7.74 13.85 -17.02
CA PHE A 305 -6.86 12.74 -16.63
C PHE A 305 -5.50 13.25 -16.16
N ALA A 306 -4.93 14.27 -16.80
CA ALA A 306 -3.68 14.88 -16.34
C ALA A 306 -3.81 15.47 -14.91
N ALA A 307 -4.88 16.21 -14.65
CA ALA A 307 -5.12 16.77 -13.32
C ALA A 307 -5.37 15.68 -12.26
N LEU A 308 -6.10 14.61 -12.61
CA LEU A 308 -6.31 13.46 -11.72
C LEU A 308 -5.00 12.71 -11.46
N LYS A 309 -4.19 12.51 -12.49
CA LYS A 309 -2.87 11.88 -12.34
C LYS A 309 -2.01 12.68 -11.36
N GLN A 310 -1.88 13.97 -11.55
CA GLN A 310 -1.15 14.84 -10.62
C GLN A 310 -1.67 14.72 -9.17
N LYS A 311 -3.00 14.70 -9.00
CA LYS A 311 -3.64 14.54 -7.67
C LYS A 311 -3.27 13.22 -7.00
N PHE A 312 -3.35 12.10 -7.74
CA PHE A 312 -3.14 10.77 -7.15
C PHE A 312 -1.67 10.38 -7.06
N ASP A 313 -0.81 10.89 -7.93
CA ASP A 313 0.63 10.70 -7.82
C ASP A 313 1.24 11.51 -6.66
N ALA A 314 0.57 12.58 -6.22
CA ALA A 314 1.03 13.36 -5.06
C ALA A 314 0.96 12.53 -3.75
N PRO A 315 1.97 12.77 -2.85
CA PRO A 315 2.97 13.84 -2.86
C PRO A 315 4.21 13.56 -3.72
N SER A 316 4.61 12.30 -3.97
CA SER A 316 5.92 11.91 -4.50
C SER A 316 6.08 12.09 -6.02
N GLY A 317 4.99 11.88 -6.78
CA GLY A 317 4.99 12.03 -8.23
C GLY A 317 5.50 10.82 -9.02
N SER A 318 5.31 10.90 -10.35
CA SER A 318 5.75 9.91 -11.33
C SER A 318 6.98 10.34 -12.14
N GLY A 319 7.64 11.44 -11.76
CA GLY A 319 8.89 11.92 -12.38
C GLY A 319 10.04 10.93 -12.24
N ILE A 320 11.01 10.98 -13.14
CA ILE A 320 12.15 10.06 -13.23
C ILE A 320 13.51 10.75 -13.12
N GLU A 321 13.54 12.03 -12.81
CA GLU A 321 14.70 12.92 -12.95
C GLU A 321 15.88 12.52 -12.06
N ARG A 322 15.61 11.78 -10.97
CA ARG A 322 16.62 11.32 -10.01
C ARG A 322 16.90 9.81 -10.08
N MET A 323 16.28 9.07 -11.00
CA MET A 323 16.45 7.62 -11.05
C MET A 323 17.91 7.22 -11.28
N SER A 324 18.61 7.86 -12.20
CA SER A 324 20.02 7.56 -12.50
C SER A 324 21.00 7.75 -11.33
N VAL A 325 20.60 8.51 -10.31
CA VAL A 325 21.42 8.71 -9.09
C VAL A 325 21.40 7.47 -8.20
N TYR A 326 20.29 6.68 -8.22
CA TYR A 326 20.04 5.57 -7.32
C TYR A 326 19.89 4.21 -8.04
N GLU A 327 20.00 4.17 -9.36
CA GLU A 327 20.09 2.94 -10.16
C GLU A 327 21.55 2.51 -10.27
N GLN A 328 22.09 1.85 -9.21
CA GLN A 328 23.38 1.19 -9.22
C GLN A 328 23.23 -0.31 -8.92
#